data_a944be3699edeb04e803b0f91dac18b9
#
_entry.id   a944be3699edeb04e803b0f91dac18b9
#
_cell.length_a   1.000
_cell.length_b   1.000
_cell.length_c   1.000
_cell.angle_alpha   90.00
_cell.angle_beta   90.00
_cell.angle_gamma   90.00
#
_symmetry.space_group_name_H-M   'P 1'
#
loop_
_entity.id
_entity.type
_entity.pdbx_description
1 polymer ?
#
loop_
_entity_poly.entity_id
_entity_poly.type
_entity_poly.pdbx_seq_one_letter_code
_entity_poly.pdbx_strand_id
1 'polypeptide(L)'
;LMDGTILHYLDGALVSEPMGIGDFTEELDRDAKTRFISVKYASTLTFVLDGYEYLNDKFIDDGYCSDVQYEAYHECAGRRRLCARGVIKVADVKFNLTRCEAEASIADDGLGAMIVDNDEIPVAPLADKSKNGEDITPVTTFLVEVFDPQDNIAPADRSAWDWWDAIQHAVQYITDGQQTLVSDWYDALPDDERYAITTGRELRTGADDEERITWDFKSLFMEMAIKYDLWLGVQRVNDLPVLRIEPQSYWFESNTVITNTDIQDLVRSIDAGM
;
A
#
# COMPACT_ATOMS: atom_id res chain seq x y z
N LEU A 1 24.12 -26.55 9.54
CA LEU A 1 22.92 -25.84 10.00
C LEU A 1 23.38 -24.43 10.36
N MET A 2 23.04 -23.45 9.54
CA MET A 2 23.23 -22.05 9.91
C MET A 2 21.98 -21.67 10.70
N ASP A 3 22.09 -21.59 12.02
CA ASP A 3 21.02 -21.10 12.88
C ASP A 3 20.89 -19.59 12.61
N GLY A 4 19.86 -19.20 11.91
CA GLY A 4 19.47 -17.80 11.79
C GLY A 4 18.67 -17.41 13.02
N THR A 5 18.94 -16.23 13.58
CA THR A 5 18.18 -15.68 14.70
C THR A 5 17.17 -14.68 14.16
N ILE A 6 15.92 -14.74 14.63
CA ILE A 6 14.95 -13.69 14.35
C ILE A 6 15.11 -12.61 15.42
N LEU A 7 15.28 -11.38 14.98
CA LEU A 7 15.38 -10.20 15.84
C LEU A 7 14.10 -9.40 15.74
N HIS A 8 13.53 -9.03 16.88
CA HIS A 8 12.25 -8.31 16.97
C HIS A 8 12.48 -6.88 17.46
N TYR A 9 11.81 -5.94 16.83
CA TYR A 9 11.92 -4.52 17.14
C TYR A 9 10.55 -3.89 17.33
N LEU A 10 10.45 -3.00 18.32
CA LEU A 10 9.32 -2.10 18.55
C LEU A 10 9.83 -0.66 18.44
N ASP A 11 9.32 0.12 17.46
CA ASP A 11 9.79 1.47 17.14
C ASP A 11 11.34 1.56 17.03
N GLY A 12 11.97 0.50 16.48
CA GLY A 12 13.43 0.40 16.34
C GLY A 12 14.18 -0.07 17.61
N ALA A 13 13.49 -0.25 18.74
CA ALA A 13 14.07 -0.84 19.94
C ALA A 13 14.06 -2.37 19.84
N LEU A 14 15.24 -3.01 20.02
CA LEU A 14 15.34 -4.47 20.04
C LEU A 14 14.64 -5.01 21.29
N VAL A 15 13.77 -5.98 21.10
CA VAL A 15 13.04 -6.64 22.19
C VAL A 15 13.21 -8.15 22.14
N SER A 16 12.93 -8.81 23.27
CA SER A 16 12.94 -10.26 23.39
C SER A 16 11.92 -10.89 22.42
N GLU A 17 12.22 -12.09 21.96
CA GLU A 17 11.35 -12.85 21.06
C GLU A 17 9.95 -13.01 21.67
N PRO A 18 8.88 -12.57 20.96
CA PRO A 18 7.53 -12.75 21.45
C PRO A 18 7.10 -14.22 21.33
N MET A 19 6.23 -14.66 22.23
CA MET A 19 5.60 -15.97 22.14
C MET A 19 4.59 -15.98 20.97
N GLY A 20 4.45 -17.12 20.30
CA GLY A 20 3.55 -17.29 19.16
C GLY A 20 4.21 -17.02 17.80
N ILE A 21 5.50 -16.68 17.76
CA ILE A 21 6.18 -16.44 16.49
C ILE A 21 6.25 -17.66 15.58
N GLY A 22 6.23 -18.86 16.14
CA GLY A 22 6.22 -20.10 15.37
C GLY A 22 4.93 -20.33 14.57
N ASP A 23 3.83 -19.71 15.01
CA ASP A 23 2.52 -19.76 14.34
C ASP A 23 2.24 -18.49 13.51
N PHE A 24 3.23 -17.59 13.42
CA PHE A 24 3.10 -16.35 12.70
C PHE A 24 3.16 -16.59 11.20
N THR A 25 2.04 -16.33 10.54
CA THR A 25 1.90 -16.51 9.09
C THR A 25 1.56 -15.20 8.41
N GLU A 26 2.17 -14.99 7.26
CA GLU A 26 1.87 -13.91 6.35
C GLU A 26 0.88 -14.43 5.29
N GLU A 27 -0.28 -13.81 5.21
CA GLU A 27 -1.32 -14.15 4.25
C GLU A 27 -1.53 -12.98 3.30
N LEU A 28 -1.56 -13.26 2.00
CA LEU A 28 -2.00 -12.29 1.00
C LEU A 28 -3.52 -12.31 0.93
N ASP A 29 -4.15 -11.26 1.42
CA ASP A 29 -5.58 -11.06 1.32
C ASP A 29 -5.94 -10.27 0.06
N ARG A 30 -6.99 -10.74 -0.62
CA ARG A 30 -7.50 -10.15 -1.85
C ARG A 30 -8.87 -9.58 -1.60
N ASP A 31 -8.98 -8.29 -1.57
CA ASP A 31 -10.30 -7.65 -1.55
C ASP A 31 -10.81 -7.47 -2.99
N ALA A 32 -11.79 -8.29 -3.37
CA ALA A 32 -12.39 -8.22 -4.69
C ALA A 32 -13.17 -6.91 -4.94
N LYS A 33 -13.56 -6.18 -3.88
CA LYS A 33 -14.31 -4.93 -4.02
C LYS A 33 -13.38 -3.76 -4.32
N THR A 34 -12.26 -3.69 -3.62
CA THR A 34 -11.27 -2.62 -3.78
C THR A 34 -10.18 -3.00 -4.77
N ARG A 35 -10.11 -4.27 -5.19
CA ARG A 35 -9.00 -4.85 -5.96
C ARG A 35 -7.63 -4.59 -5.35
N PHE A 36 -7.60 -4.54 -4.02
CA PHE A 36 -6.40 -4.33 -3.25
C PHE A 36 -5.85 -5.66 -2.74
N ILE A 37 -4.53 -5.80 -2.82
CA ILE A 37 -3.79 -6.91 -2.25
C ILE A 37 -3.08 -6.41 -1.00
N SER A 38 -3.55 -6.86 0.16
CA SER A 38 -2.94 -6.54 1.44
C SER A 38 -2.23 -7.75 2.04
N VAL A 39 -1.23 -7.46 2.85
CA VAL A 39 -0.58 -8.46 3.69
C VAL A 39 -1.31 -8.48 5.03
N LYS A 40 -1.79 -9.65 5.43
CA LYS A 40 -2.34 -9.87 6.77
C LYS A 40 -1.45 -10.81 7.54
N TYR A 41 -1.27 -10.51 8.79
CA TYR A 41 -0.60 -11.40 9.72
C TYR A 41 -1.66 -12.15 10.55
N ALA A 42 -1.73 -13.47 10.37
CA ALA A 42 -2.85 -14.29 10.88
C ALA A 42 -2.75 -14.62 12.36
N SER A 43 -1.66 -14.26 13.05
CA SER A 43 -1.46 -14.63 14.45
C SER A 43 -1.23 -13.43 15.36
N THR A 44 -1.65 -13.57 16.61
CA THR A 44 -1.34 -12.66 17.71
C THR A 44 0.00 -13.03 18.31
N LEU A 45 0.81 -12.03 18.60
CA LEU A 45 2.06 -12.19 19.33
C LEU A 45 1.88 -11.81 20.79
N THR A 46 2.49 -12.57 21.71
CA THR A 46 2.51 -12.22 23.12
C THR A 46 3.90 -11.75 23.52
N PHE A 47 3.99 -10.48 23.79
CA PHE A 47 5.21 -9.82 24.23
C PHE A 47 5.37 -10.00 25.74
N VAL A 48 6.58 -10.34 26.15
CA VAL A 48 7.01 -10.55 27.55
C VAL A 48 8.25 -9.72 27.82
N LEU A 49 8.67 -9.64 29.09
CA LEU A 49 9.87 -8.93 29.51
C LEU A 49 9.93 -7.50 28.96
N ASP A 50 11.02 -7.15 28.27
CA ASP A 50 11.27 -5.84 27.66
C ASP A 50 10.22 -5.45 26.61
N GLY A 51 9.69 -6.40 25.86
CA GLY A 51 8.60 -6.14 24.92
C GLY A 51 7.29 -5.77 25.63
N TYR A 52 6.97 -6.42 26.76
CA TYR A 52 5.83 -6.03 27.60
C TYR A 52 6.06 -4.63 28.21
N GLU A 53 7.25 -4.39 28.78
CA GLU A 53 7.58 -3.10 29.38
C GLU A 53 7.43 -1.99 28.35
N TYR A 54 7.96 -2.16 27.14
CA TYR A 54 7.87 -1.20 26.06
C TYR A 54 6.42 -0.84 25.72
N LEU A 55 5.57 -1.84 25.48
CA LEU A 55 4.17 -1.62 25.12
C LEU A 55 3.36 -0.99 26.27
N ASN A 56 3.66 -1.39 27.52
CA ASN A 56 3.01 -0.82 28.69
C ASN A 56 3.42 0.64 28.93
N ASP A 57 4.68 0.99 28.76
CA ASP A 57 5.16 2.37 28.90
C ASP A 57 4.55 3.23 27.79
N LYS A 58 4.51 2.72 26.55
CA LYS A 58 3.87 3.39 25.44
C LYS A 58 2.38 3.67 25.70
N PHE A 59 1.66 2.71 26.30
CA PHE A 59 0.28 2.89 26.72
C PHE A 59 0.12 3.95 27.80
N ILE A 60 1.02 3.99 28.79
CA ILE A 60 0.97 4.94 29.91
C ILE A 60 1.32 6.36 29.44
N ASP A 61 2.36 6.50 28.61
CA ASP A 61 2.92 7.80 28.24
C ASP A 61 2.16 8.44 27.07
N ASP A 62 1.83 7.66 26.03
CA ASP A 62 1.22 8.16 24.79
C ASP A 62 -0.28 7.83 24.68
N GLY A 63 -0.78 6.90 25.50
CA GLY A 63 -2.20 6.54 25.59
C GLY A 63 -2.68 5.60 24.48
N TYR A 64 -4.00 5.40 24.45
CA TYR A 64 -4.67 4.44 23.55
C TYR A 64 -4.55 4.74 22.05
N CYS A 65 -4.35 5.99 21.68
CA CYS A 65 -4.30 6.39 20.28
C CYS A 65 -2.90 6.28 19.67
N SER A 66 -1.95 5.71 20.40
CA SER A 66 -0.61 5.51 19.90
C SER A 66 -0.48 4.20 19.09
N ASP A 67 0.38 4.25 18.11
CA ASP A 67 0.77 3.12 17.30
C ASP A 67 2.23 2.78 17.57
N VAL A 68 2.58 1.50 17.50
CA VAL A 68 3.95 1.00 17.65
C VAL A 68 4.35 0.25 16.38
N GLN A 69 5.43 0.66 15.75
CA GLN A 69 6.00 -0.05 14.61
C GLN A 69 6.64 -1.36 15.07
N TYR A 70 6.19 -2.46 14.49
CA TYR A 70 6.80 -3.77 14.69
C TYR A 70 7.62 -4.17 13.47
N GLU A 71 8.82 -4.66 13.70
CA GLU A 71 9.68 -5.22 12.65
C GLU A 71 10.33 -6.50 13.13
N ALA A 72 10.38 -7.52 12.28
CA ALA A 72 11.10 -8.74 12.50
C ALA A 72 12.14 -8.97 11.41
N TYR A 73 13.39 -9.23 11.79
CA TYR A 73 14.49 -9.47 10.87
C TYR A 73 15.08 -10.85 11.10
N HIS A 74 15.27 -11.60 10.03
CA HIS A 74 16.08 -12.78 10.05
C HIS A 74 17.55 -12.40 9.86
N GLU A 75 18.38 -12.74 10.85
CA GLU A 75 19.83 -12.53 10.78
C GLU A 75 20.54 -13.85 10.52
N CYS A 76 21.23 -13.94 9.39
CA CYS A 76 22.03 -15.10 9.03
C CYS A 76 23.37 -14.65 8.42
N ALA A 77 24.48 -15.18 8.96
CA ALA A 77 25.83 -14.89 8.48
C ALA A 77 26.15 -13.39 8.36
N GLY A 78 25.65 -12.56 9.30
CA GLY A 78 25.87 -11.11 9.33
C GLY A 78 25.05 -10.32 8.31
N ARG A 79 24.06 -10.97 7.66
CA ARG A 79 23.08 -10.31 6.79
C ARG A 79 21.72 -10.31 7.48
N ARG A 80 21.08 -9.16 7.45
CA ARG A 80 19.71 -9.00 7.94
C ARG A 80 18.76 -8.95 6.76
N ARG A 81 17.65 -9.68 6.87
CA ARG A 81 16.54 -9.64 5.93
C ARG A 81 15.25 -9.35 6.70
N LEU A 82 14.51 -8.35 6.31
CA LEU A 82 13.20 -8.06 6.87
C LEU A 82 12.24 -9.22 6.55
N CYS A 83 11.65 -9.80 7.60
CA CYS A 83 10.70 -10.92 7.50
C CYS A 83 9.27 -10.47 7.69
N ALA A 84 9.05 -9.52 8.62
CA ALA A 84 7.72 -8.97 8.88
C ALA A 84 7.84 -7.51 9.29
N ARG A 85 6.87 -6.72 8.89
CA ARG A 85 6.71 -5.33 9.31
C ARG A 85 5.23 -5.02 9.41
N GLY A 86 4.86 -4.32 10.45
CA GLY A 86 3.49 -3.89 10.64
C GLY A 86 3.35 -2.96 11.81
N VAL A 87 2.13 -2.65 12.17
CA VAL A 87 1.78 -1.72 13.24
C VAL A 87 0.99 -2.43 14.31
N ILE A 88 1.35 -2.22 15.56
CA ILE A 88 0.58 -2.60 16.73
C ILE A 88 -0.21 -1.37 17.16
N LYS A 89 -1.54 -1.43 17.08
CA LYS A 89 -2.40 -0.40 17.66
C LYS A 89 -2.50 -0.64 19.16
N VAL A 90 -2.01 0.30 19.96
CA VAL A 90 -1.98 0.16 21.42
C VAL A 90 -3.39 0.00 22.00
N ALA A 91 -4.41 0.54 21.33
CA ALA A 91 -5.81 0.36 21.70
C ALA A 91 -6.28 -1.11 21.68
N ASP A 92 -5.66 -1.93 20.84
CA ASP A 92 -6.05 -3.34 20.63
C ASP A 92 -5.19 -4.31 21.44
N VAL A 93 -4.19 -3.79 22.19
CA VAL A 93 -3.30 -4.61 23.03
C VAL A 93 -4.03 -5.06 24.29
N LYS A 94 -3.96 -6.35 24.57
CA LYS A 94 -4.50 -6.94 25.79
C LYS A 94 -3.38 -7.14 26.81
N PHE A 95 -3.38 -6.33 27.87
CA PHE A 95 -2.39 -6.42 28.95
C PHE A 95 -2.84 -7.39 30.05
N ASN A 96 -1.98 -8.33 30.38
CA ASN A 96 -2.11 -9.20 31.54
C ASN A 96 -1.09 -8.76 32.61
N LEU A 97 -1.54 -7.89 33.50
CA LEU A 97 -0.67 -7.32 34.57
C LEU A 97 -0.13 -8.35 35.55
N THR A 98 -0.83 -9.49 35.74
CA THR A 98 -0.40 -10.55 36.67
C THR A 98 0.78 -11.34 36.12
N ARG A 99 0.84 -11.51 34.79
CA ARG A 99 1.87 -12.27 34.11
C ARG A 99 2.91 -11.40 33.43
N CYS A 100 2.71 -10.08 33.40
CA CYS A 100 3.52 -9.14 32.62
C CYS A 100 3.59 -9.55 31.16
N GLU A 101 2.40 -9.78 30.55
CA GLU A 101 2.25 -10.18 29.15
C GLU A 101 1.39 -9.13 28.43
N ALA A 102 1.75 -8.84 27.17
CA ALA A 102 0.99 -7.99 26.26
C ALA A 102 0.68 -8.76 24.97
N GLU A 103 -0.59 -9.11 24.76
CA GLU A 103 -1.06 -9.79 23.54
C GLU A 103 -1.43 -8.74 22.51
N ALA A 104 -0.77 -8.78 21.35
CA ALA A 104 -0.95 -7.81 20.28
C ALA A 104 -1.11 -8.49 18.91
N SER A 105 -2.03 -8.00 18.11
CA SER A 105 -2.13 -8.32 16.69
C SER A 105 -1.29 -7.36 15.88
N ILE A 106 -0.60 -7.85 14.86
CA ILE A 106 0.16 -7.04 13.93
C ILE A 106 -0.78 -6.69 12.77
N ALA A 107 -1.08 -5.41 12.60
CA ALA A 107 -1.75 -4.90 11.41
C ALA A 107 -0.72 -4.62 10.31
N ASP A 108 -1.14 -4.61 9.05
CA ASP A 108 -0.32 -4.10 7.95
C ASP A 108 0.23 -2.70 8.31
N ASP A 109 1.44 -2.37 7.85
CA ASP A 109 2.16 -1.12 8.20
C ASP A 109 1.48 0.16 7.70
N GLY A 110 0.24 0.05 7.35
CA GLY A 110 -0.68 1.14 7.17
C GLY A 110 -0.69 1.75 5.78
N LEU A 111 0.25 1.43 4.87
CA LEU A 111 0.21 2.02 3.54
C LEU A 111 -1.03 1.56 2.75
N GLY A 112 -1.30 0.26 2.78
CA GLY A 112 -2.51 -0.30 2.18
C GLY A 112 -3.78 0.19 2.85
N ALA A 113 -3.82 0.16 4.17
CA ALA A 113 -4.95 0.67 4.94
C ALA A 113 -5.14 2.18 4.70
N MET A 114 -4.05 2.96 4.68
CA MET A 114 -4.12 4.40 4.40
C MET A 114 -4.76 4.69 3.04
N ILE A 115 -4.43 3.92 2.00
CA ILE A 115 -5.04 4.08 0.67
C ILE A 115 -6.52 3.72 0.73
N VAL A 116 -6.86 2.55 1.28
CA VAL A 116 -8.25 2.07 1.34
C VAL A 116 -9.15 2.97 2.21
N ASP A 117 -8.64 3.47 3.32
CA ASP A 117 -9.40 4.33 4.22
C ASP A 117 -9.62 5.75 3.66
N ASN A 118 -8.82 6.16 2.68
CA ASN A 118 -8.87 7.49 2.09
C ASN A 118 -9.16 7.49 0.57
N ASP A 119 -9.50 6.36 -0.01
CA ASP A 119 -9.66 6.17 -1.46
C ASP A 119 -10.77 7.01 -2.09
N GLU A 120 -11.75 7.47 -1.30
CA GLU A 120 -12.88 8.32 -1.71
C GLU A 120 -12.67 9.82 -1.42
N ILE A 121 -11.49 10.23 -0.91
CA ILE A 121 -11.23 11.64 -0.66
C ILE A 121 -11.07 12.38 -1.99
N PRO A 122 -11.92 13.40 -2.27
CA PRO A 122 -11.83 14.14 -3.52
C PRO A 122 -10.60 15.07 -3.51
N VAL A 123 -9.91 15.13 -4.63
CA VAL A 123 -8.79 16.03 -4.88
C VAL A 123 -8.99 16.79 -6.19
N ALA A 124 -8.66 18.08 -6.21
CA ALA A 124 -8.67 18.89 -7.42
C ALA A 124 -7.36 18.67 -8.20
N PRO A 125 -7.38 18.69 -9.56
CA PRO A 125 -6.18 18.55 -10.37
C PRO A 125 -5.07 19.55 -10.04
N LEU A 126 -5.45 20.78 -9.70
CA LEU A 126 -4.54 21.87 -9.38
C LEU A 126 -4.14 21.95 -7.90
N ALA A 127 -4.54 20.96 -7.09
CA ALA A 127 -4.11 20.91 -5.69
C ALA A 127 -2.56 20.79 -5.61
N ASP A 128 -1.92 21.75 -4.95
CA ASP A 128 -0.49 21.78 -4.69
C ASP A 128 -0.14 21.36 -3.26
N LYS A 129 -1.15 21.03 -2.49
CA LYS A 129 -1.04 20.54 -1.10
C LYS A 129 -1.79 19.23 -0.92
N SER A 130 -1.20 18.35 -0.11
CA SER A 130 -1.83 17.13 0.35
C SER A 130 -2.97 17.40 1.34
N LYS A 131 -3.69 16.36 1.75
CA LYS A 131 -4.74 16.44 2.78
C LYS A 131 -4.24 17.01 4.12
N ASN A 132 -2.95 16.85 4.43
CA ASN A 132 -2.33 17.35 5.67
C ASN A 132 -1.44 18.57 5.45
N GLY A 133 -1.38 19.13 4.23
CA GLY A 133 -0.70 20.38 3.91
C GLY A 133 0.72 20.27 3.38
N GLU A 134 1.20 19.05 3.12
CA GLU A 134 2.50 18.82 2.49
C GLU A 134 2.49 19.19 1.00
N ASP A 135 3.62 19.58 0.45
CA ASP A 135 3.73 19.94 -0.96
C ASP A 135 3.59 18.71 -1.88
N ILE A 136 2.69 18.83 -2.86
CA ILE A 136 2.50 17.82 -3.91
C ILE A 136 2.54 18.50 -5.29
N THR A 137 2.74 17.73 -6.34
CA THR A 137 2.83 18.26 -7.71
C THR A 137 1.44 18.29 -8.36
N PRO A 138 0.91 19.45 -8.75
CA PRO A 138 -0.34 19.54 -9.52
C PRO A 138 -0.26 18.79 -10.85
N VAL A 139 -1.40 18.27 -11.32
CA VAL A 139 -1.48 17.61 -12.62
C VAL A 139 -1.63 18.66 -13.72
N THR A 140 -0.80 18.55 -14.75
CA THR A 140 -0.88 19.42 -15.93
C THR A 140 -1.82 18.86 -16.97
N THR A 141 -2.52 19.76 -17.69
CA THR A 141 -3.33 19.39 -18.84
C THR A 141 -2.52 19.26 -20.11
N PHE A 142 -3.01 18.48 -21.04
CA PHE A 142 -2.58 18.45 -22.43
C PHE A 142 -3.79 18.59 -23.36
N LEU A 143 -3.57 18.90 -24.63
CA LEU A 143 -4.63 19.08 -25.61
C LEU A 143 -4.90 17.78 -26.35
N VAL A 144 -6.19 17.41 -26.42
CA VAL A 144 -6.69 16.28 -27.22
C VAL A 144 -7.57 16.80 -28.34
N GLU A 145 -7.34 16.35 -29.55
CA GLU A 145 -8.24 16.63 -30.65
C GLU A 145 -9.48 15.76 -30.53
N VAL A 146 -10.65 16.38 -30.37
CA VAL A 146 -11.94 15.69 -30.29
C VAL A 146 -12.67 15.89 -31.60
N PHE A 147 -12.99 14.80 -32.24
CA PHE A 147 -13.78 14.77 -33.48
C PHE A 147 -15.18 14.21 -33.22
N ASP A 148 -16.20 15.00 -33.41
CA ASP A 148 -17.59 14.51 -33.40
C ASP A 148 -18.10 14.33 -34.85
N PRO A 149 -18.21 13.07 -35.32
CA PRO A 149 -18.64 12.77 -36.68
C PRO A 149 -20.14 13.06 -36.93
N GLN A 150 -20.93 13.29 -35.87
CA GLN A 150 -22.37 13.50 -36.00
C GLN A 150 -22.76 14.97 -36.15
N ASP A 151 -21.99 15.89 -35.56
CA ASP A 151 -22.37 17.30 -35.51
C ASP A 151 -21.71 18.18 -36.57
N ASN A 152 -20.86 17.65 -37.46
CA ASN A 152 -20.07 18.42 -38.41
C ASN A 152 -19.26 19.58 -37.76
N ILE A 153 -18.97 19.45 -36.48
CA ILE A 153 -18.13 20.41 -35.76
C ILE A 153 -16.68 20.16 -36.15
N ALA A 154 -15.98 21.23 -36.49
CA ALA A 154 -14.56 21.15 -36.80
C ALA A 154 -13.82 20.52 -35.60
N PRO A 155 -12.80 19.69 -35.85
CA PRO A 155 -11.93 19.20 -34.77
C PRO A 155 -11.52 20.36 -33.88
N ALA A 156 -11.63 20.17 -32.59
CA ALA A 156 -11.25 21.19 -31.62
C ALA A 156 -10.40 20.55 -30.54
N ASP A 157 -9.31 21.22 -30.21
CA ASP A 157 -8.47 20.86 -29.09
C ASP A 157 -9.23 21.04 -27.78
N ARG A 158 -9.19 20.03 -26.92
CA ARG A 158 -9.79 20.03 -25.59
C ARG A 158 -8.75 19.70 -24.56
N SER A 159 -8.83 20.36 -23.40
CA SER A 159 -7.98 20.04 -22.26
C SER A 159 -8.31 18.66 -21.71
N ALA A 160 -7.29 17.90 -21.45
CA ALA A 160 -7.39 16.57 -20.84
C ALA A 160 -6.24 16.36 -19.85
N TRP A 161 -6.42 15.45 -18.94
CA TRP A 161 -5.38 14.99 -18.02
C TRP A 161 -5.02 13.55 -18.35
N ASP A 162 -3.74 13.21 -18.23
CA ASP A 162 -3.31 11.82 -18.29
C ASP A 162 -3.87 11.07 -17.07
N TRP A 163 -4.41 9.87 -17.30
CA TRP A 163 -4.98 9.05 -16.22
C TRP A 163 -3.94 8.67 -15.19
N TRP A 164 -2.71 8.36 -15.63
CA TRP A 164 -1.65 7.97 -14.73
C TRP A 164 -1.19 9.13 -13.85
N ASP A 165 -1.06 10.32 -14.41
CA ASP A 165 -0.72 11.51 -13.64
C ASP A 165 -1.83 11.84 -12.63
N ALA A 166 -3.09 11.69 -13.02
CA ALA A 166 -4.22 11.92 -12.13
C ALA A 166 -4.27 10.94 -10.95
N ILE A 167 -4.04 9.64 -11.19
CA ILE A 167 -4.05 8.65 -10.12
C ILE A 167 -2.81 8.77 -9.22
N GLN A 168 -1.65 9.11 -9.79
CA GLN A 168 -0.44 9.44 -9.02
C GLN A 168 -0.67 10.63 -8.08
N HIS A 169 -1.30 11.68 -8.60
CA HIS A 169 -1.64 12.87 -7.82
C HIS A 169 -2.60 12.54 -6.67
N ALA A 170 -3.63 11.71 -6.93
CA ALA A 170 -4.54 11.26 -5.87
C ALA A 170 -3.79 10.48 -4.77
N VAL A 171 -2.84 9.61 -5.14
CA VAL A 171 -2.00 8.91 -4.16
C VAL A 171 -1.11 9.88 -3.38
N GLN A 172 -0.44 10.82 -4.04
CA GLN A 172 0.36 11.83 -3.35
C GLN A 172 -0.48 12.65 -2.37
N TYR A 173 -1.70 13.00 -2.76
CA TYR A 173 -2.62 13.73 -1.89
C TYR A 173 -2.97 12.95 -0.62
N ILE A 174 -3.28 11.65 -0.76
CA ILE A 174 -3.64 10.76 0.36
C ILE A 174 -2.44 10.47 1.27
N THR A 175 -1.24 10.33 0.69
CA THR A 175 -0.02 9.88 1.39
C THR A 175 0.94 11.01 1.76
N ASP A 176 0.47 12.26 1.72
CA ASP A 176 1.29 13.44 2.03
C ASP A 176 2.57 13.54 1.20
N GLY A 177 2.49 13.18 -0.09
CA GLY A 177 3.63 13.20 -1.01
C GLY A 177 4.67 12.09 -0.78
N GLN A 178 4.44 11.20 0.19
CA GLN A 178 5.43 10.18 0.58
C GLN A 178 5.51 9.00 -0.38
N GLN A 179 4.46 8.75 -1.15
CA GLN A 179 4.36 7.58 -2.01
C GLN A 179 4.14 7.96 -3.47
N THR A 180 4.69 7.12 -4.33
CA THR A 180 4.44 7.15 -5.77
C THR A 180 3.94 5.77 -6.21
N LEU A 181 3.14 5.77 -7.28
CA LEU A 181 2.73 4.53 -7.93
C LEU A 181 3.78 4.10 -8.95
N VAL A 182 3.93 2.80 -9.14
CA VAL A 182 4.69 2.21 -10.24
C VAL A 182 3.82 1.18 -10.97
N SER A 183 4.05 1.00 -12.28
CA SER A 183 3.34 0.02 -13.08
C SER A 183 4.14 -0.32 -14.34
N ASP A 184 4.63 -1.54 -14.41
CA ASP A 184 5.30 -2.02 -15.62
C ASP A 184 4.28 -2.15 -16.78
N TRP A 185 3.02 -2.46 -16.43
CA TRP A 185 1.93 -2.52 -17.40
C TRP A 185 1.68 -1.16 -18.06
N TYR A 186 1.56 -0.08 -17.26
CA TYR A 186 1.32 1.26 -17.80
C TYR A 186 2.53 1.79 -18.59
N ASP A 187 3.73 1.56 -18.08
CA ASP A 187 4.97 1.98 -18.74
C ASP A 187 5.18 1.30 -20.10
N ALA A 188 4.61 0.10 -20.27
CA ALA A 188 4.66 -0.66 -21.54
C ALA A 188 3.59 -0.24 -22.54
N LEU A 189 2.60 0.58 -22.15
CA LEU A 189 1.56 1.05 -23.07
C LEU A 189 2.15 2.03 -24.10
N PRO A 190 1.84 1.86 -25.37
CA PRO A 190 2.13 2.86 -26.40
C PRO A 190 1.46 4.20 -26.07
N ASP A 191 2.05 5.32 -26.47
CA ASP A 191 1.51 6.65 -26.18
C ASP A 191 0.09 6.86 -26.74
N ASP A 192 -0.26 6.24 -27.86
CA ASP A 192 -1.58 6.30 -28.49
C ASP A 192 -2.62 5.37 -27.80
N GLU A 193 -2.18 4.52 -26.88
CA GLU A 193 -3.06 3.68 -26.06
C GLU A 193 -3.24 4.21 -24.63
N ARG A 194 -2.60 5.33 -24.28
CA ARG A 194 -2.77 5.96 -22.97
C ARG A 194 -4.13 6.63 -22.83
N TYR A 195 -4.61 6.70 -21.60
CA TYR A 195 -5.96 7.18 -21.29
C TYR A 195 -5.94 8.62 -20.84
N ALA A 196 -6.83 9.39 -21.47
CA ALA A 196 -7.08 10.78 -21.12
C ALA A 196 -8.38 10.93 -20.35
N ILE A 197 -8.37 11.75 -19.30
CA ILE A 197 -9.53 12.16 -18.54
C ILE A 197 -9.97 13.52 -19.06
N THR A 198 -11.24 13.63 -19.45
CA THR A 198 -11.84 14.89 -19.85
C THR A 198 -13.17 15.11 -19.15
N THR A 199 -13.64 16.35 -19.11
CA THR A 199 -15.00 16.61 -18.65
C THR A 199 -16.00 16.44 -19.78
N GLY A 200 -17.17 15.90 -19.47
CA GLY A 200 -18.26 15.86 -20.46
C GLY A 200 -18.75 17.27 -20.85
N ARG A 201 -18.43 18.30 -20.09
CA ARG A 201 -18.72 19.69 -20.42
C ARG A 201 -17.68 20.27 -21.39
N GLU A 202 -16.41 20.06 -21.16
CA GLU A 202 -15.36 20.45 -22.11
C GLU A 202 -15.57 19.81 -23.47
N LEU A 203 -15.90 18.52 -23.50
CA LEU A 203 -16.23 17.82 -24.74
C LEU A 203 -17.38 18.50 -25.50
N ARG A 204 -18.40 19.00 -24.78
CA ARG A 204 -19.60 19.59 -25.41
C ARG A 204 -19.51 21.08 -25.69
N THR A 205 -18.93 21.82 -24.78
CA THR A 205 -18.99 23.30 -24.84
C THR A 205 -17.65 23.96 -25.06
N GLY A 206 -16.54 23.25 -24.90
CA GLY A 206 -15.20 23.81 -24.96
C GLY A 206 -14.89 24.80 -23.83
N ALA A 207 -15.71 24.80 -22.78
CA ALA A 207 -15.46 25.64 -21.62
C ALA A 207 -14.36 25.04 -20.76
N ASP A 208 -13.40 25.85 -20.40
CA ASP A 208 -12.36 25.47 -19.45
C ASP A 208 -12.95 25.42 -18.03
N ASP A 209 -13.00 24.24 -17.45
CA ASP A 209 -13.59 23.97 -16.13
C ASP A 209 -12.56 23.34 -15.18
N GLU A 210 -11.26 23.54 -15.39
CA GLU A 210 -10.17 22.95 -14.60
C GLU A 210 -10.38 23.15 -13.10
N GLU A 211 -10.96 24.29 -12.69
CA GLU A 211 -11.19 24.59 -11.27
C GLU A 211 -12.37 23.83 -10.64
N ARG A 212 -13.19 23.13 -11.43
CA ARG A 212 -14.43 22.49 -10.95
C ARG A 212 -14.40 20.97 -10.96
N ILE A 213 -13.36 20.40 -11.48
CA ILE A 213 -13.17 18.96 -11.47
C ILE A 213 -12.55 18.54 -10.14
N THR A 214 -13.08 17.49 -9.60
CA THR A 214 -12.45 16.70 -8.56
C THR A 214 -12.52 15.23 -8.95
N TRP A 215 -11.52 14.49 -8.59
CA TRP A 215 -11.52 13.04 -8.67
C TRP A 215 -11.10 12.44 -7.33
N ASP A 216 -11.34 11.18 -7.15
CA ASP A 216 -10.84 10.40 -6.03
C ASP A 216 -10.09 9.17 -6.58
N PHE A 217 -9.20 8.64 -5.75
CA PHE A 217 -8.36 7.50 -6.12
C PHE A 217 -9.20 6.30 -6.55
N LYS A 218 -10.25 5.98 -5.78
CA LYS A 218 -11.11 4.83 -6.02
C LYS A 218 -11.78 4.88 -7.38
N SER A 219 -12.40 6.02 -7.72
CA SER A 219 -13.09 6.20 -9.01
C SER A 219 -12.11 6.05 -10.17
N LEU A 220 -10.94 6.71 -10.10
CA LEU A 220 -9.92 6.61 -11.12
C LEU A 220 -9.38 5.19 -11.28
N PHE A 221 -9.09 4.52 -10.17
CA PHE A 221 -8.53 3.18 -10.18
C PHE A 221 -9.53 2.14 -10.66
N MET A 222 -10.76 2.14 -10.10
CA MET A 222 -11.75 1.10 -10.38
C MET A 222 -12.21 1.08 -11.82
N GLU A 223 -12.29 2.23 -12.49
CA GLU A 223 -12.65 2.32 -13.89
C GLU A 223 -11.68 1.53 -14.77
N MET A 224 -10.38 1.71 -14.55
CA MET A 224 -9.34 1.00 -15.28
C MET A 224 -9.13 -0.42 -14.77
N ALA A 225 -9.27 -0.64 -13.48
CA ALA A 225 -9.13 -1.94 -12.85
C ALA A 225 -10.13 -2.97 -13.39
N ILE A 226 -11.37 -2.54 -13.62
CA ILE A 226 -12.40 -3.41 -14.22
C ILE A 226 -12.08 -3.72 -15.68
N LYS A 227 -11.60 -2.73 -16.44
CA LYS A 227 -11.34 -2.88 -17.88
C LYS A 227 -10.11 -3.76 -18.18
N TYR A 228 -9.07 -3.63 -17.39
CA TYR A 228 -7.77 -4.29 -17.62
C TYR A 228 -7.40 -5.34 -16.58
N ASP A 229 -8.35 -5.67 -15.70
CA ASP A 229 -8.13 -6.60 -14.60
C ASP A 229 -6.92 -6.23 -13.73
N LEU A 230 -6.81 -4.91 -13.42
CA LEU A 230 -5.72 -4.38 -12.61
C LEU A 230 -5.98 -4.59 -11.13
N TRP A 231 -4.90 -4.77 -10.41
CA TRP A 231 -4.86 -4.90 -8.95
C TRP A 231 -3.81 -3.97 -8.37
N LEU A 232 -4.15 -3.34 -7.25
CA LEU A 232 -3.24 -2.53 -6.47
C LEU A 232 -2.65 -3.37 -5.35
N GLY A 233 -1.36 -3.28 -5.15
CA GLY A 233 -0.69 -3.96 -4.04
C GLY A 233 0.53 -3.20 -3.56
N VAL A 234 1.06 -3.60 -2.42
CA VAL A 234 2.33 -3.10 -1.90
C VAL A 234 3.41 -4.12 -2.20
N GLN A 235 4.41 -3.72 -2.96
CA GLN A 235 5.60 -4.52 -3.22
C GLN A 235 6.78 -3.92 -2.45
N ARG A 236 7.65 -4.76 -1.92
CA ARG A 236 8.89 -4.31 -1.30
C ARG A 236 10.03 -4.33 -2.30
N VAL A 237 10.63 -3.16 -2.50
CA VAL A 237 11.81 -3.00 -3.36
C VAL A 237 12.93 -2.44 -2.49
N ASN A 238 14.00 -3.21 -2.30
CA ASN A 238 15.11 -2.86 -1.40
C ASN A 238 14.64 -2.52 0.03
N ASP A 239 13.72 -3.34 0.57
CA ASP A 239 13.10 -3.20 1.88
C ASP A 239 12.18 -1.96 2.05
N LEU A 240 11.97 -1.17 1.00
CA LEU A 240 11.04 -0.05 1.00
C LEU A 240 9.70 -0.46 0.38
N PRO A 241 8.57 -0.07 1.00
CA PRO A 241 7.26 -0.33 0.42
C PRO A 241 7.04 0.58 -0.80
N VAL A 242 6.57 -0.02 -1.88
CA VAL A 242 6.24 0.65 -3.14
C VAL A 242 4.82 0.25 -3.52
N LEU A 243 3.96 1.22 -3.79
CA LEU A 243 2.63 0.99 -4.33
C LEU A 243 2.74 0.61 -5.81
N ARG A 244 2.08 -0.48 -6.20
CA ARG A 244 2.15 -0.99 -7.56
C ARG A 244 0.76 -1.34 -8.09
N ILE A 245 0.47 -0.90 -9.31
CA ILE A 245 -0.73 -1.27 -10.05
C ILE A 245 -0.31 -2.15 -11.23
N GLU A 246 -0.80 -3.39 -11.25
CA GLU A 246 -0.49 -4.37 -12.28
C GLU A 246 -1.69 -5.25 -12.62
N PRO A 247 -1.73 -5.89 -13.79
CA PRO A 247 -2.72 -6.91 -14.09
C PRO A 247 -2.69 -8.07 -13.08
N GLN A 248 -3.82 -8.76 -12.93
CA GLN A 248 -3.92 -9.90 -12.03
C GLN A 248 -2.83 -10.95 -12.30
N SER A 249 -2.47 -11.17 -13.55
CA SER A 249 -1.42 -12.12 -13.94
C SER A 249 -0.05 -11.81 -13.33
N TYR A 250 0.29 -10.54 -13.16
CA TYR A 250 1.53 -10.13 -12.49
C TYR A 250 1.61 -10.63 -11.06
N TRP A 251 0.50 -10.52 -10.32
CA TRP A 251 0.44 -10.89 -8.91
C TRP A 251 0.30 -12.40 -8.69
N PHE A 252 -0.31 -13.10 -9.65
CA PHE A 252 -0.77 -14.47 -9.49
C PHE A 252 -0.39 -15.36 -10.66
N GLU A 253 0.76 -15.13 -11.28
CA GLU A 253 1.25 -16.05 -12.28
C GLU A 253 1.44 -17.45 -11.68
N SER A 254 0.74 -18.41 -12.26
CA SER A 254 0.78 -19.82 -11.87
C SER A 254 2.16 -20.47 -12.07
N ASN A 255 3.11 -19.73 -12.59
CA ASN A 255 4.46 -20.16 -12.92
C ASN A 255 5.55 -19.59 -12.00
N THR A 256 5.19 -18.94 -10.89
CA THR A 256 6.20 -18.72 -9.86
C THR A 256 6.56 -20.09 -9.29
N VAL A 257 7.45 -20.75 -9.98
CA VAL A 257 8.15 -21.90 -9.44
C VAL A 257 8.92 -21.36 -8.26
N ILE A 258 8.37 -21.55 -7.06
CA ILE A 258 9.15 -21.43 -5.83
C ILE A 258 10.38 -22.29 -6.09
N THR A 259 11.54 -21.67 -6.20
CA THR A 259 12.75 -22.42 -6.46
C THR A 259 12.94 -23.43 -5.33
N ASN A 260 13.51 -24.60 -5.59
CA ASN A 260 13.73 -25.62 -4.55
C ASN A 260 14.47 -25.10 -3.30
N THR A 261 15.20 -24.00 -3.42
CA THR A 261 15.81 -23.28 -2.30
C THR A 261 14.76 -22.61 -1.41
N ASP A 262 13.72 -22.02 -1.98
CA ASP A 262 12.66 -21.33 -1.23
C ASP A 262 11.73 -22.33 -0.54
N ILE A 263 11.43 -23.48 -1.22
CA ILE A 263 10.66 -24.58 -0.63
C ILE A 263 11.40 -25.22 0.55
N GLN A 264 12.73 -25.37 0.47
CA GLN A 264 13.51 -25.96 1.56
C GLN A 264 13.50 -25.06 2.80
N ASP A 265 13.49 -23.76 2.64
CA ASP A 265 13.40 -22.83 3.77
C ASP A 265 11.98 -22.81 4.37
N LEU A 266 10.94 -22.88 3.55
CA LEU A 266 9.55 -23.02 4.00
C LEU A 266 9.29 -24.33 4.75
N VAL A 267 9.77 -25.47 4.22
CA VAL A 267 9.64 -26.77 4.88
C VAL A 267 10.43 -26.83 6.18
N ARG A 268 11.58 -26.16 6.27
CA ARG A 268 12.35 -26.10 7.51
C ARG A 268 11.72 -25.22 8.57
N SER A 269 11.03 -24.14 8.19
CA SER A 269 10.29 -23.32 9.14
C SER A 269 9.03 -24.01 9.67
N ILE A 270 8.41 -24.88 8.88
CA ILE A 270 7.25 -25.69 9.30
C ILE A 270 7.71 -26.85 10.21
N ASP A 271 8.83 -27.50 9.90
CA ASP A 271 9.34 -28.62 10.68
C ASP A 271 10.01 -28.20 12.00
N ALA A 272 10.38 -26.93 12.15
CA ALA A 272 10.93 -26.40 13.41
C ALA A 272 9.85 -26.02 14.43
N GLY A 273 8.59 -26.02 14.02
CA GLY A 273 7.42 -25.70 14.85
C GLY A 273 6.58 -26.91 15.29
N MET A 274 7.01 -28.15 15.02
CA MET A 274 6.34 -29.36 15.52
C MET A 274 7.13 -30.06 16.62
#